data_ea4e6772eb6c0da234ef3b07ba74de1f
#
_entry.id   ea4e6772eb6c0da234ef3b07ba74de1f
#
_cell.length_a   1.000
_cell.length_b   1.000
_cell.length_c   1.000
_cell.angle_alpha   90.00
_cell.angle_beta   90.00
_cell.angle_gamma   90.00
#
_symmetry.space_group_name_H-M   'P 1'
#
loop_
_entity.id
_entity.type
_entity.pdbx_description
1 polymer ?
#
loop_
_entity_poly.entity_id
_entity_poly.type
_entity_poly.pdbx_seq_one_letter_code
_entity_poly.pdbx_strand_id
1 'polypeptide(L)'
;MKKTIALLLSAALLLTAARPASAQSTEPSKENFPSTETTLSQIGQAEAHPNAKHSRMADTSALAAPVKRPGLVRRIIDYYSRSNVDRTFEKKIDWSIAPGPNYSSDVGFGIGFLLAGLYRLDRTDSVTAPSNISIYGNFTTKKFVLLRFSRDNIYNKNKQRLSYSGAFVYFPGAFYGVGYQAGKEGYAQDLTTTMGIFRISYCTSLVGRFYVGVSGGIDYTGAKYKNSGMVEYMQKIDDNEIAKPGGQIGEMYDLWKDGKRYDPEKQDPFSNFIAATGDKPNAFNTNIGLFAQYDTRDVTFNASKGVFVKFEAKWYPEWLGNTRRTFGRFTLTLDYYLKLWKGAVLAYDLYADATAGTPSWHMYAKMGGMERMRGYYEGRYRDKRLIETQFELRQKIYRRHGIVGWIGGGQVWGTDRFRWGNTLCSFGCGYRFEFKNKMNIRLDYGWGNFGNRNLPWDRKRSSAFLFTASEAF
;
A
#
# COMPACT_ATOMS: atom_id res chain seq x y z
N MET A 1 11.54 -8.38 30.10
CA MET A 1 11.17 -9.36 29.05
C MET A 1 9.99 -10.27 29.41
N LYS A 2 9.98 -10.97 30.54
CA LYS A 2 8.86 -11.87 30.93
C LYS A 2 7.50 -11.16 31.08
N LYS A 3 7.43 -9.92 31.58
CA LYS A 3 6.16 -9.15 31.74
C LYS A 3 5.57 -8.61 30.42
N THR A 4 6.39 -8.37 29.40
CA THR A 4 5.92 -7.86 28.10
C THR A 4 5.34 -9.00 27.22
N ILE A 5 5.86 -10.20 27.37
CA ILE A 5 5.32 -11.40 26.69
C ILE A 5 3.99 -11.82 27.30
N ALA A 6 3.82 -11.67 28.62
CA ALA A 6 2.56 -11.95 29.31
C ALA A 6 1.42 -11.02 28.89
N LEU A 7 1.71 -9.74 28.56
CA LEU A 7 0.70 -8.79 28.12
C LEU A 7 0.20 -9.09 26.70
N LEU A 8 1.10 -9.54 25.80
CA LEU A 8 0.74 -9.94 24.43
C LEU A 8 -0.06 -11.26 24.41
N LEU A 9 0.28 -12.20 25.29
CA LEU A 9 -0.49 -13.45 25.46
C LEU A 9 -1.85 -13.21 26.12
N SER A 10 -1.99 -12.24 27.02
CA SER A 10 -3.26 -11.87 27.64
C SER A 10 -4.22 -11.19 26.65
N ALA A 11 -3.73 -10.41 25.70
CA ALA A 11 -4.54 -9.84 24.64
C ALA A 11 -5.06 -10.90 23.65
N ALA A 12 -4.27 -11.95 23.39
CA ALA A 12 -4.69 -13.07 22.56
C ALA A 12 -5.71 -13.99 23.25
N LEU A 13 -5.67 -14.13 24.58
CA LEU A 13 -6.60 -14.95 25.35
C LEU A 13 -7.96 -14.27 25.58
N LEU A 14 -8.03 -12.94 25.61
CA LEU A 14 -9.31 -12.20 25.75
C LEU A 14 -10.16 -12.26 24.48
N LEU A 15 -9.59 -12.60 23.33
CA LEU A 15 -10.29 -12.80 22.06
C LEU A 15 -10.92 -14.20 21.93
N THR A 16 -10.61 -15.16 22.81
CA THR A 16 -11.16 -16.52 22.79
C THR A 16 -12.38 -16.73 23.71
N ALA A 17 -12.76 -15.73 24.49
CA ALA A 17 -13.86 -15.83 25.47
C ALA A 17 -15.24 -15.35 24.96
N ALA A 18 -15.37 -14.91 23.72
CA ALA A 18 -16.67 -14.63 23.11
C ALA A 18 -17.32 -15.93 22.63
N ARG A 19 -18.17 -16.52 23.45
CA ARG A 19 -19.08 -17.61 23.07
C ARG A 19 -19.97 -17.17 21.90
N PRO A 20 -20.11 -17.94 20.80
CA PRO A 20 -21.11 -17.64 19.80
C PRO A 20 -22.50 -17.87 20.41
N ALA A 21 -23.33 -16.83 20.39
CA ALA A 21 -24.74 -16.99 20.62
C ALA A 21 -25.30 -17.96 19.57
N SER A 22 -26.01 -18.97 20.05
CA SER A 22 -26.69 -19.97 19.21
C SER A 22 -27.67 -19.27 18.28
N ALA A 23 -27.35 -19.20 17.00
CA ALA A 23 -28.30 -18.83 15.96
C ALA A 23 -29.21 -20.04 15.74
N GLN A 24 -30.47 -19.90 16.11
CA GLN A 24 -31.54 -20.79 15.69
C GLN A 24 -31.61 -20.81 14.17
N SER A 25 -31.54 -22.03 13.62
CA SER A 25 -31.76 -22.31 12.22
C SER A 25 -33.22 -22.02 11.88
N THR A 26 -33.50 -20.92 11.21
CA THR A 26 -34.72 -20.77 10.41
C THR A 26 -34.40 -21.25 9.00
N GLU A 27 -35.00 -22.33 8.62
CA GLU A 27 -35.03 -22.80 7.25
C GLU A 27 -35.57 -21.70 6.31
N PRO A 28 -34.97 -21.47 5.15
CA PRO A 28 -35.57 -20.61 4.16
C PRO A 28 -36.75 -21.29 3.50
N SER A 29 -37.92 -20.69 3.60
CA SER A 29 -39.12 -21.03 2.88
C SER A 29 -38.82 -21.15 1.38
N LYS A 30 -39.25 -22.29 0.80
CA LYS A 30 -39.27 -22.56 -0.64
C LYS A 30 -40.16 -21.53 -1.32
N GLU A 31 -39.60 -20.51 -1.93
CA GLU A 31 -40.27 -19.75 -2.99
C GLU A 31 -40.23 -20.56 -4.30
N ASN A 32 -41.42 -20.92 -4.74
CA ASN A 32 -41.66 -21.58 -6.02
C ASN A 32 -41.24 -20.66 -7.18
N PHE A 33 -40.18 -21.04 -7.88
CA PHE A 33 -39.96 -20.58 -9.24
C PHE A 33 -40.82 -21.40 -10.19
N PRO A 34 -41.56 -20.77 -11.12
CA PRO A 34 -42.30 -21.51 -12.13
C PRO A 34 -41.34 -22.21 -13.09
N SER A 35 -41.54 -23.51 -13.24
CA SER A 35 -40.86 -24.36 -14.19
C SER A 35 -41.06 -23.88 -15.63
N THR A 36 -39.97 -23.53 -16.30
CA THR A 36 -39.92 -23.29 -17.75
C THR A 36 -39.93 -24.62 -18.53
N GLU A 37 -41.06 -25.31 -18.48
CA GLU A 37 -41.36 -26.41 -19.37
C GLU A 37 -42.73 -26.18 -20.01
N THR A 38 -42.85 -25.16 -20.85
CA THR A 38 -43.99 -25.06 -21.81
C THR A 38 -43.67 -23.95 -22.79
N THR A 39 -42.82 -24.17 -23.75
CA THR A 39 -42.75 -23.39 -25.00
C THR A 39 -41.84 -24.07 -26.05
N LEU A 40 -42.01 -25.37 -26.29
CA LEU A 40 -41.38 -26.06 -27.43
C LEU A 40 -42.31 -26.94 -28.23
N SER A 41 -43.63 -26.63 -28.25
CA SER A 41 -44.59 -27.44 -29.04
C SER A 41 -45.53 -26.63 -29.95
N GLN A 42 -45.12 -25.41 -30.36
CA GLN A 42 -45.91 -24.68 -31.36
C GLN A 42 -45.02 -23.96 -32.40
N ILE A 43 -44.14 -24.71 -33.06
CA ILE A 43 -43.56 -24.32 -34.36
C ILE A 43 -43.58 -25.57 -35.23
N GLY A 44 -44.70 -25.79 -35.87
CA GLY A 44 -44.84 -26.84 -36.84
C GLY A 44 -46.26 -26.91 -37.36
N GLN A 45 -46.60 -26.05 -38.27
CA GLN A 45 -47.58 -26.23 -39.36
C GLN A 45 -47.90 -24.83 -39.97
N ALA A 46 -47.19 -24.48 -40.99
CA ALA A 46 -47.65 -23.45 -41.93
C ALA A 46 -47.69 -24.12 -43.30
N GLU A 47 -48.94 -24.29 -43.75
CA GLU A 47 -49.32 -24.89 -45.06
C GLU A 47 -48.78 -24.05 -46.23
N ALA A 48 -48.38 -24.72 -47.26
CA ALA A 48 -47.98 -24.18 -48.54
C ALA A 48 -49.20 -23.64 -49.30
N HIS A 49 -49.22 -22.39 -49.68
CA HIS A 49 -50.04 -21.84 -50.75
C HIS A 49 -49.19 -21.46 -51.96
N PRO A 50 -49.56 -21.94 -53.17
CA PRO A 50 -48.84 -21.61 -54.40
C PRO A 50 -49.49 -20.39 -55.05
N ASN A 51 -48.81 -19.27 -55.11
CA ASN A 51 -48.95 -18.26 -56.20
C ASN A 51 -47.84 -17.23 -56.12
N ALA A 52 -46.74 -17.54 -56.80
CA ALA A 52 -45.67 -16.60 -57.05
C ALA A 52 -45.99 -15.77 -58.29
N LYS A 53 -46.30 -14.54 -58.16
CA LYS A 53 -46.16 -13.55 -59.27
C LYS A 53 -44.78 -12.87 -59.08
N HIS A 54 -44.00 -12.91 -60.17
CA HIS A 54 -42.72 -12.21 -60.31
C HIS A 54 -42.86 -10.74 -59.87
N SER A 55 -42.08 -10.38 -58.84
CA SER A 55 -41.77 -9.00 -58.50
C SER A 55 -40.27 -8.82 -58.64
N ARG A 56 -39.90 -7.80 -59.41
CA ARG A 56 -38.56 -7.42 -59.77
C ARG A 56 -37.64 -7.32 -58.53
N MET A 57 -36.45 -7.85 -58.63
CA MET A 57 -35.34 -7.52 -57.74
C MET A 57 -35.15 -6.01 -57.69
N ALA A 58 -35.50 -5.40 -56.59
CA ALA A 58 -35.06 -4.07 -56.24
C ALA A 58 -33.66 -4.22 -55.60
N ASP A 59 -32.69 -3.63 -56.26
CA ASP A 59 -31.33 -3.49 -55.84
C ASP A 59 -31.27 -2.71 -54.52
N THR A 60 -31.26 -3.38 -53.39
CA THR A 60 -31.03 -2.76 -52.06
C THR A 60 -29.58 -2.81 -51.71
N SER A 61 -28.75 -2.13 -52.48
CA SER A 61 -27.49 -1.58 -51.98
C SER A 61 -27.79 -0.37 -51.04
N ALA A 62 -28.48 -0.64 -49.93
CA ALA A 62 -28.54 0.32 -48.86
C ALA A 62 -27.15 0.46 -48.31
N LEU A 63 -26.42 1.48 -48.72
CA LEU A 63 -25.19 1.97 -48.11
C LEU A 63 -25.38 1.99 -46.59
N ALA A 64 -24.80 1.00 -45.92
CA ALA A 64 -24.71 0.99 -44.47
C ALA A 64 -23.99 2.30 -44.07
N ALA A 65 -24.73 3.21 -43.44
CA ALA A 65 -24.16 4.45 -42.93
C ALA A 65 -22.91 4.15 -42.13
N PRO A 66 -21.81 4.87 -42.33
CA PRO A 66 -20.56 4.57 -41.63
C PRO A 66 -20.81 4.63 -40.13
N VAL A 67 -20.71 3.49 -39.46
CA VAL A 67 -20.82 3.39 -38.01
C VAL A 67 -19.74 4.31 -37.44
N LYS A 68 -20.12 5.48 -36.92
CA LYS A 68 -19.21 6.41 -36.28
C LYS A 68 -18.44 5.66 -35.20
N ARG A 69 -17.15 5.49 -35.39
CA ARG A 69 -16.29 4.84 -34.37
C ARG A 69 -16.48 5.62 -33.07
N PRO A 70 -16.79 4.94 -31.93
CA PRO A 70 -16.99 5.62 -30.68
C PRO A 70 -15.72 6.41 -30.31
N GLY A 71 -15.89 7.62 -29.78
CA GLY A 71 -14.79 8.48 -29.37
C GLY A 71 -13.88 7.79 -28.35
N LEU A 72 -12.63 8.22 -28.22
CA LEU A 72 -11.60 7.61 -27.36
C LEU A 72 -12.13 7.36 -25.93
N VAL A 73 -12.79 8.34 -25.33
CA VAL A 73 -13.35 8.25 -23.97
C VAL A 73 -14.38 7.11 -23.87
N ARG A 74 -15.27 6.97 -24.85
CA ARG A 74 -16.27 5.90 -24.87
C ARG A 74 -15.60 4.52 -25.04
N ARG A 75 -14.56 4.42 -25.85
CA ARG A 75 -13.78 3.17 -26.02
C ARG A 75 -13.08 2.77 -24.70
N ILE A 76 -12.54 3.74 -23.95
CA ILE A 76 -11.94 3.52 -22.64
C ILE A 76 -13.00 3.05 -21.64
N ILE A 77 -14.16 3.73 -21.58
CA ILE A 77 -15.26 3.33 -20.69
C ILE A 77 -15.76 1.92 -21.04
N ASP A 78 -15.95 1.62 -22.32
CA ASP A 78 -16.39 0.29 -22.79
C ASP A 78 -15.35 -0.80 -22.49
N TYR A 79 -14.06 -0.49 -22.60
CA TYR A 79 -12.98 -1.41 -22.21
C TYR A 79 -13.06 -1.76 -20.71
N TYR A 80 -13.20 -0.75 -19.84
CA TYR A 80 -13.29 -0.98 -18.40
C TYR A 80 -14.63 -1.61 -17.98
N SER A 81 -15.72 -1.34 -18.66
CA SER A 81 -17.01 -1.98 -18.36
C SER A 81 -17.03 -3.46 -18.70
N ARG A 82 -16.35 -3.87 -19.79
CA ARG A 82 -16.23 -5.27 -20.20
C ARG A 82 -15.19 -6.04 -19.37
N SER A 83 -14.27 -5.34 -18.69
CA SER A 83 -13.23 -5.98 -17.89
C SER A 83 -13.72 -6.61 -16.58
N ASN A 84 -15.01 -6.55 -16.26
CA ASN A 84 -15.62 -7.17 -15.09
C ASN A 84 -16.03 -8.65 -15.30
N VAL A 85 -15.94 -9.16 -16.54
CA VAL A 85 -16.28 -10.54 -16.86
C VAL A 85 -15.06 -11.43 -16.62
N ASP A 86 -15.22 -12.51 -15.85
CA ASP A 86 -14.15 -13.52 -15.67
C ASP A 86 -14.00 -14.34 -16.97
N ARG A 87 -12.90 -14.15 -17.66
CA ARG A 87 -12.55 -14.87 -18.88
C ARG A 87 -11.42 -15.87 -18.68
N THR A 88 -11.09 -16.21 -17.43
CA THR A 88 -9.97 -17.11 -17.12
C THR A 88 -10.23 -18.55 -17.55
N PHE A 89 -11.48 -18.93 -17.83
CA PHE A 89 -11.82 -20.22 -18.42
C PHE A 89 -11.56 -20.28 -19.92
N GLU A 90 -11.69 -19.15 -20.61
CA GLU A 90 -11.52 -19.05 -22.07
C GLU A 90 -10.08 -18.73 -22.48
N LYS A 91 -9.44 -17.83 -21.74
CA LYS A 91 -8.10 -17.31 -22.05
C LYS A 91 -7.03 -17.93 -21.15
N LYS A 92 -5.80 -18.05 -21.67
CA LYS A 92 -4.64 -18.46 -20.87
C LYS A 92 -4.37 -17.49 -19.73
N ILE A 93 -4.40 -16.18 -20.04
CA ILE A 93 -4.29 -15.07 -19.10
C ILE A 93 -5.26 -13.99 -19.56
N ASP A 94 -6.14 -13.55 -18.68
CA ASP A 94 -7.02 -12.41 -18.93
C ASP A 94 -6.34 -11.12 -18.47
N TRP A 95 -5.70 -10.44 -19.42
CA TRP A 95 -4.94 -9.23 -19.15
C TRP A 95 -5.83 -7.99 -19.05
N SER A 96 -5.51 -7.14 -18.08
CA SER A 96 -6.08 -5.80 -17.91
C SER A 96 -4.95 -4.81 -17.71
N ILE A 97 -5.05 -3.66 -18.39
CA ILE A 97 -4.08 -2.56 -18.25
C ILE A 97 -4.80 -1.35 -17.66
N ALA A 98 -4.18 -0.72 -16.67
CA ALA A 98 -4.68 0.49 -16.02
C ALA A 98 -3.54 1.51 -15.97
N PRO A 99 -3.43 2.41 -16.96
CA PRO A 99 -2.56 3.58 -16.85
C PRO A 99 -3.23 4.60 -15.93
N GLY A 100 -2.41 5.37 -15.23
CA GLY A 100 -2.95 6.44 -14.40
C GLY A 100 -1.89 7.46 -14.00
N PRO A 101 -2.25 8.75 -13.97
CA PRO A 101 -1.44 9.74 -13.32
C PRO A 101 -1.41 9.43 -11.81
N ASN A 102 -0.38 9.88 -11.13
CA ASN A 102 -0.28 9.85 -9.68
C ASN A 102 0.46 11.10 -9.20
N TYR A 103 0.24 11.41 -7.95
CA TYR A 103 0.91 12.52 -7.29
C TYR A 103 1.05 12.23 -5.81
N SER A 104 2.19 12.56 -5.25
CA SER A 104 2.35 12.77 -3.82
C SER A 104 3.32 13.91 -3.55
N SER A 105 3.17 14.55 -2.40
CA SER A 105 4.05 15.64 -1.99
C SER A 105 5.53 15.23 -1.96
N ASP A 106 5.79 13.96 -1.67
CA ASP A 106 7.14 13.41 -1.53
C ASP A 106 7.83 13.18 -2.87
N VAL A 107 7.11 12.58 -3.83
CA VAL A 107 7.69 12.16 -5.12
C VAL A 107 7.26 13.01 -6.31
N GLY A 108 6.33 13.96 -6.11
CA GLY A 108 5.83 14.86 -7.16
C GLY A 108 4.79 14.20 -8.07
N PHE A 109 4.55 14.83 -9.22
CA PHE A 109 3.66 14.30 -10.25
C PHE A 109 4.32 13.13 -10.98
N GLY A 110 3.54 12.09 -11.26
CA GLY A 110 4.02 10.91 -11.94
C GLY A 110 3.02 10.31 -12.92
N ILE A 111 3.52 9.42 -13.74
CA ILE A 111 2.73 8.54 -14.60
C ILE A 111 3.03 7.10 -14.19
N GLY A 112 1.98 6.38 -13.84
CA GLY A 112 2.05 4.98 -13.50
C GLY A 112 1.25 4.11 -14.47
N PHE A 113 1.55 2.82 -14.47
CA PHE A 113 0.73 1.81 -15.14
C PHE A 113 0.67 0.54 -14.28
N LEU A 114 -0.44 -0.14 -14.35
CA LEU A 114 -0.66 -1.46 -13.80
C LEU A 114 -1.07 -2.38 -14.94
N LEU A 115 -0.28 -3.41 -15.20
CA LEU A 115 -0.63 -4.53 -16.03
C LEU A 115 -0.97 -5.70 -15.10
N ALA A 116 -2.22 -6.15 -15.09
CA ALA A 116 -2.70 -7.24 -14.26
C ALA A 116 -3.28 -8.35 -15.12
N GLY A 117 -2.94 -9.59 -14.83
CA GLY A 117 -3.44 -10.78 -15.50
C GLY A 117 -4.06 -11.75 -14.49
N LEU A 118 -5.22 -12.28 -14.81
CA LEU A 118 -5.86 -13.38 -14.09
C LEU A 118 -5.73 -14.65 -14.93
N TYR A 119 -5.43 -15.76 -14.28
CA TYR A 119 -5.31 -17.05 -14.95
C TYR A 119 -5.66 -18.21 -14.00
N ARG A 120 -6.04 -19.33 -14.58
CA ARG A 120 -6.28 -20.57 -13.84
C ARG A 120 -5.17 -21.56 -14.13
N LEU A 121 -4.66 -22.19 -13.10
CA LEU A 121 -3.68 -23.28 -13.23
C LEU A 121 -4.34 -24.55 -13.79
N ASP A 122 -5.57 -24.82 -13.33
CA ASP A 122 -6.47 -25.84 -13.88
C ASP A 122 -7.77 -25.16 -14.30
N ARG A 123 -8.10 -25.22 -15.60
CA ARG A 123 -9.30 -24.60 -16.16
C ARG A 123 -10.56 -25.44 -15.92
N THR A 124 -10.43 -26.68 -15.51
CA THR A 124 -11.54 -27.54 -15.15
C THR A 124 -11.99 -27.30 -13.72
N ASP A 125 -11.14 -26.71 -12.88
CA ASP A 125 -11.47 -26.39 -11.49
C ASP A 125 -12.20 -25.03 -11.39
N SER A 126 -13.50 -25.11 -11.15
CA SER A 126 -14.36 -23.94 -10.92
C SER A 126 -14.35 -23.44 -9.47
N VAL A 127 -13.81 -24.21 -8.53
CA VAL A 127 -13.80 -23.89 -7.08
C VAL A 127 -12.60 -23.04 -6.69
N THR A 128 -11.44 -23.32 -7.29
CA THR A 128 -10.22 -22.55 -7.01
C THR A 128 -10.32 -21.15 -7.63
N ALA A 129 -10.05 -20.14 -6.83
CA ALA A 129 -9.99 -18.75 -7.31
C ALA A 129 -8.90 -18.59 -8.37
N PRO A 130 -9.07 -17.67 -9.33
CA PRO A 130 -8.02 -17.37 -10.29
C PRO A 130 -6.73 -16.92 -9.62
N SER A 131 -5.62 -17.43 -10.09
CA SER A 131 -4.28 -16.93 -9.80
C SER A 131 -4.05 -15.58 -10.47
N ASN A 132 -3.13 -14.76 -9.95
CA ASN A 132 -2.88 -13.46 -10.51
C ASN A 132 -1.39 -13.21 -10.80
N ILE A 133 -1.14 -12.34 -11.75
CA ILE A 133 0.18 -11.78 -12.07
C ILE A 133 0.02 -10.27 -12.27
N SER A 134 0.91 -9.47 -11.74
CA SER A 134 0.89 -8.03 -11.98
C SER A 134 2.27 -7.44 -12.17
N ILE A 135 2.33 -6.42 -13.02
CA ILE A 135 3.50 -5.56 -13.20
C ILE A 135 3.02 -4.12 -12.98
N TYR A 136 3.67 -3.43 -12.09
CA TYR A 136 3.40 -2.05 -11.78
C TYR A 136 4.64 -1.20 -12.05
N GLY A 137 4.47 -0.10 -12.77
CA GLY A 137 5.50 0.89 -13.00
C GLY A 137 5.03 2.28 -12.62
N ASN A 138 5.94 3.09 -12.08
CA ASN A 138 5.70 4.48 -11.72
C ASN A 138 6.97 5.32 -11.94
N PHE A 139 6.82 6.45 -12.61
CA PHE A 139 7.89 7.41 -12.90
C PHE A 139 7.41 8.81 -12.57
N THR A 140 8.20 9.59 -11.84
CA THR A 140 7.75 10.90 -11.39
C THR A 140 8.71 12.04 -11.73
N THR A 141 8.20 13.28 -11.65
CA THR A 141 8.97 14.50 -11.92
C THR A 141 10.13 14.72 -10.96
N LYS A 142 10.08 14.20 -9.73
CA LYS A 142 11.18 14.22 -8.77
C LYS A 142 12.14 13.03 -8.95
N LYS A 143 12.14 12.38 -10.14
CA LYS A 143 13.01 11.24 -10.48
C LYS A 143 12.77 9.99 -9.64
N PHE A 144 11.62 9.87 -8.96
CA PHE A 144 11.25 8.60 -8.34
C PHE A 144 10.89 7.58 -9.41
N VAL A 145 11.42 6.37 -9.28
CA VAL A 145 11.13 5.21 -10.15
C VAL A 145 10.76 4.03 -9.28
N LEU A 146 9.63 3.41 -9.57
CA LEU A 146 9.21 2.15 -8.97
C LEU A 146 8.80 1.18 -10.08
N LEU A 147 9.45 0.03 -10.12
CA LEU A 147 9.03 -1.12 -10.91
C LEU A 147 8.77 -2.26 -9.96
N ARG A 148 7.57 -2.84 -10.01
CA ARG A 148 7.17 -3.95 -9.16
C ARG A 148 6.55 -5.05 -10.01
N PHE A 149 6.92 -6.27 -9.71
CA PHE A 149 6.33 -7.48 -10.24
C PHE A 149 5.76 -8.31 -9.08
N SER A 150 4.60 -8.91 -9.25
CA SER A 150 4.07 -9.88 -8.30
C SER A 150 3.29 -10.97 -9.00
N ARG A 151 3.31 -12.15 -8.41
CA ARG A 151 2.54 -13.31 -8.87
C ARG A 151 2.07 -14.13 -7.67
N ASP A 152 0.77 -14.48 -7.67
CA ASP A 152 0.16 -15.35 -6.69
C ASP A 152 -0.47 -16.54 -7.39
N ASN A 153 0.04 -17.73 -7.12
CA ASN A 153 -0.52 -18.99 -7.58
C ASN A 153 -1.38 -19.59 -6.48
N ILE A 154 -2.62 -19.93 -6.81
CA ILE A 154 -3.60 -20.48 -5.89
C ILE A 154 -3.88 -21.92 -6.30
N TYR A 155 -3.78 -22.84 -5.36
CA TYR A 155 -3.91 -24.28 -5.58
C TYR A 155 -4.94 -24.89 -4.62
N ASN A 156 -5.31 -26.15 -4.92
CA ASN A 156 -6.01 -27.05 -4.03
C ASN A 156 -7.25 -26.40 -3.37
N LYS A 157 -8.21 -25.94 -4.21
CA LYS A 157 -9.47 -25.33 -3.76
C LYS A 157 -9.24 -24.18 -2.74
N ASN A 158 -8.30 -23.28 -3.08
CA ASN A 158 -7.87 -22.13 -2.26
C ASN A 158 -7.08 -22.47 -0.99
N LYS A 159 -6.71 -23.73 -0.76
CA LYS A 159 -6.02 -24.14 0.46
C LYS A 159 -4.53 -23.78 0.45
N GLN A 160 -3.93 -23.68 -0.72
CA GLN A 160 -2.48 -23.44 -0.86
C GLN A 160 -2.21 -22.23 -1.74
N ARG A 161 -1.19 -21.46 -1.37
CA ARG A 161 -0.76 -20.27 -2.15
C ARG A 161 0.75 -20.24 -2.20
N LEU A 162 1.29 -20.00 -3.41
CA LEU A 162 2.69 -19.70 -3.64
C LEU A 162 2.76 -18.28 -4.24
N SER A 163 3.33 -17.34 -3.49
CA SER A 163 3.46 -15.95 -3.89
C SER A 163 4.92 -15.59 -4.07
N TYR A 164 5.24 -14.85 -5.12
CA TYR A 164 6.55 -14.24 -5.28
C TYR A 164 6.44 -12.87 -5.92
N SER A 165 7.32 -11.98 -5.48
CA SER A 165 7.34 -10.61 -5.93
C SER A 165 8.75 -10.04 -5.97
N GLY A 166 8.96 -9.10 -6.88
CA GLY A 166 10.18 -8.32 -6.94
C GLY A 166 9.86 -6.85 -7.11
N ALA A 167 10.75 -5.99 -6.62
CA ALA A 167 10.65 -4.56 -6.80
C ALA A 167 12.03 -3.94 -7.03
N PHE A 168 12.07 -2.97 -7.91
CA PHE A 168 13.17 -2.03 -8.07
C PHE A 168 12.67 -0.63 -7.75
N VAL A 169 13.37 0.08 -6.88
CA VAL A 169 13.00 1.43 -6.44
C VAL A 169 14.22 2.34 -6.52
N TYR A 170 14.05 3.47 -7.19
CA TYR A 170 14.98 4.59 -7.12
C TYR A 170 14.25 5.77 -6.48
N PHE A 171 14.68 6.16 -5.29
CA PHE A 171 13.99 7.13 -4.47
C PHE A 171 14.92 8.26 -4.00
N PRO A 172 14.87 9.41 -4.66
CA PRO A 172 15.45 10.65 -4.12
C PRO A 172 14.60 11.13 -2.95
N GLY A 173 15.17 11.12 -1.77
CA GLY A 173 14.46 11.45 -0.54
C GLY A 173 15.37 12.07 0.50
N ALA A 174 14.96 12.03 1.75
CA ALA A 174 15.70 12.57 2.87
C ALA A 174 15.77 11.60 4.05
N PHE A 175 16.84 11.68 4.80
CA PHE A 175 17.04 10.95 6.06
C PHE A 175 17.06 11.93 7.21
N TYR A 176 16.21 11.71 8.22
CA TYR A 176 16.03 12.59 9.37
C TYR A 176 16.67 12.03 10.66
N GLY A 177 17.45 10.96 10.56
CA GLY A 177 17.97 10.23 11.72
C GLY A 177 17.06 9.10 12.17
N VAL A 178 17.34 8.53 13.34
CA VAL A 178 16.61 7.43 13.98
C VAL A 178 16.12 7.89 15.35
N GLY A 179 14.89 7.54 15.70
CA GLY A 179 14.20 7.95 16.92
C GLY A 179 13.16 9.05 16.70
N TYR A 180 12.26 9.18 17.68
CA TYR A 180 11.22 10.22 17.67
C TYR A 180 11.84 11.62 17.71
N GLN A 181 12.86 11.82 18.55
CA GLN A 181 13.48 13.12 18.74
C GLN A 181 14.16 13.64 17.47
N ALA A 182 14.85 12.78 16.74
CA ALA A 182 15.47 13.13 15.45
C ALA A 182 14.41 13.61 14.42
N GLY A 183 13.29 12.89 14.30
CA GLY A 183 12.18 13.31 13.45
C GLY A 183 11.55 14.63 13.88
N LYS A 184 11.46 14.90 15.19
CA LYS A 184 10.92 16.14 15.77
C LYS A 184 11.83 17.32 15.55
N GLU A 185 13.14 17.16 15.67
CA GLU A 185 14.14 18.21 15.40
C GLU A 185 14.16 18.58 13.92
N GLY A 186 13.85 17.66 13.01
CA GLY A 186 13.62 17.94 11.60
C GLY A 186 14.87 18.21 10.76
N TYR A 187 16.08 17.94 11.27
CA TYR A 187 17.28 17.95 10.45
C TYR A 187 17.23 16.86 9.39
N ALA A 188 17.58 17.19 8.15
CA ALA A 188 17.42 16.28 7.04
C ALA A 188 18.65 16.32 6.13
N GLN A 189 19.17 15.14 5.81
CA GLN A 189 20.21 14.99 4.77
C GLN A 189 19.59 14.37 3.52
N ASP A 190 19.85 14.99 2.37
CA ASP A 190 19.41 14.44 1.09
C ASP A 190 20.06 13.07 0.84
N LEU A 191 19.22 12.10 0.55
CA LEU A 191 19.61 10.72 0.36
C LEU A 191 18.91 10.13 -0.86
N THR A 192 19.68 9.70 -1.86
CA THR A 192 19.13 8.94 -2.97
C THR A 192 19.33 7.46 -2.71
N THR A 193 18.22 6.73 -2.55
CA THR A 193 18.23 5.28 -2.32
C THR A 193 17.91 4.50 -3.58
N THR A 194 18.67 3.44 -3.84
CA THR A 194 18.37 2.44 -4.86
C THR A 194 18.12 1.12 -4.16
N MET A 195 16.92 0.56 -4.36
CA MET A 195 16.51 -0.68 -3.68
C MET A 195 16.17 -1.77 -4.69
N GLY A 196 16.64 -2.97 -4.41
CA GLY A 196 16.24 -4.21 -5.07
C GLY A 196 15.66 -5.16 -4.04
N ILE A 197 14.42 -5.58 -4.24
CA ILE A 197 13.68 -6.40 -3.27
C ILE A 197 13.16 -7.63 -3.98
N PHE A 198 13.36 -8.82 -3.39
CA PHE A 198 12.72 -10.05 -3.83
C PHE A 198 12.09 -10.75 -2.63
N ARG A 199 10.91 -11.30 -2.81
CA ARG A 199 10.14 -12.04 -1.79
C ARG A 199 9.54 -13.29 -2.40
N ILE A 200 9.57 -14.37 -1.65
CA ILE A 200 8.85 -15.60 -1.94
C ILE A 200 8.13 -16.05 -0.67
N SER A 201 6.94 -16.58 -0.80
CA SER A 201 6.20 -17.16 0.33
C SER A 201 5.30 -18.30 -0.13
N TYR A 202 5.19 -19.30 0.72
CA TYR A 202 4.26 -20.39 0.55
C TYR A 202 3.41 -20.52 1.81
N CYS A 203 2.10 -20.70 1.66
CA CYS A 203 1.20 -20.95 2.78
C CYS A 203 0.17 -22.04 2.46
N THR A 204 -0.30 -22.67 3.52
CA THR A 204 -1.38 -23.64 3.47
C THR A 204 -2.45 -23.33 4.51
N SER A 205 -3.70 -23.57 4.17
CA SER A 205 -4.81 -23.46 5.11
C SER A 205 -4.77 -24.63 6.09
N LEU A 206 -4.74 -24.33 7.39
CA LEU A 206 -4.88 -25.34 8.44
C LEU A 206 -6.36 -25.63 8.72
N VAL A 207 -7.15 -24.56 8.93
CA VAL A 207 -8.59 -24.68 9.20
C VAL A 207 -9.31 -23.50 8.54
N GLY A 208 -10.21 -23.79 7.62
CA GLY A 208 -11.04 -22.78 6.98
C GLY A 208 -10.22 -21.66 6.31
N ARG A 209 -10.29 -20.46 6.86
CA ARG A 209 -9.61 -19.27 6.36
C ARG A 209 -8.35 -18.88 7.15
N PHE A 210 -7.88 -19.78 8.00
CA PHE A 210 -6.63 -19.62 8.73
C PHE A 210 -5.49 -20.32 8.01
N TYR A 211 -4.46 -19.54 7.63
CA TYR A 211 -3.31 -20.00 6.87
C TYR A 211 -2.05 -19.84 7.70
N VAL A 212 -1.12 -20.77 7.54
CA VAL A 212 0.26 -20.68 8.02
C VAL A 212 1.22 -20.85 6.87
N GLY A 213 2.37 -20.21 6.95
CA GLY A 213 3.30 -20.25 5.85
C GLY A 213 4.72 -19.88 6.21
N VAL A 214 5.59 -20.09 5.24
CA VAL A 214 6.99 -19.74 5.27
C VAL A 214 7.26 -18.66 4.25
N SER A 215 8.21 -17.78 4.54
CA SER A 215 8.64 -16.72 3.64
C SER A 215 10.16 -16.65 3.57
N GLY A 216 10.65 -16.14 2.46
CA GLY A 216 12.05 -15.82 2.26
C GLY A 216 12.20 -14.58 1.40
N GLY A 217 13.32 -13.92 1.49
CA GLY A 217 13.53 -12.73 0.69
C GLY A 217 14.94 -12.20 0.72
N ILE A 218 15.19 -11.29 -0.21
CA ILE A 218 16.44 -10.59 -0.39
C ILE A 218 16.13 -9.10 -0.45
N ASP A 219 16.90 -8.31 0.29
CA ASP A 219 16.83 -6.86 0.34
C ASP A 219 18.21 -6.27 0.03
N TYR A 220 18.31 -5.55 -1.07
CA TYR A 220 19.46 -4.69 -1.37
C TYR A 220 19.02 -3.23 -1.25
N THR A 221 19.82 -2.41 -0.58
CA THR A 221 19.62 -0.96 -0.55
C THR A 221 20.96 -0.26 -0.62
N GLY A 222 21.15 0.54 -1.67
CA GLY A 222 22.30 1.42 -1.83
C GLY A 222 21.90 2.87 -1.57
N ALA A 223 22.74 3.62 -0.86
CA ALA A 223 22.56 5.03 -0.57
C ALA A 223 23.63 5.89 -1.23
N LYS A 224 23.21 6.94 -1.93
CA LYS A 224 24.06 8.03 -2.39
C LYS A 224 23.69 9.31 -1.64
N TYR A 225 24.64 9.94 -1.03
CA TYR A 225 24.47 11.14 -0.22
C TYR A 225 25.69 12.05 -0.34
N LYS A 226 25.49 13.29 0.04
CA LYS A 226 26.59 14.28 0.17
C LYS A 226 26.46 14.93 1.54
N ASN A 227 27.57 15.25 2.14
CA ASN A 227 27.58 16.07 3.34
C ASN A 227 27.19 17.49 2.99
N SER A 228 26.53 18.14 3.92
CA SER A 228 26.00 19.49 3.74
C SER A 228 27.11 20.54 3.60
N GLY A 229 28.27 20.26 4.19
CA GLY A 229 29.35 21.23 4.34
C GLY A 229 29.00 22.39 5.26
N MET A 230 27.91 22.26 6.04
CA MET A 230 27.37 23.37 6.81
C MET A 230 28.29 23.79 7.95
N VAL A 231 29.04 22.88 8.54
CA VAL A 231 30.05 23.19 9.57
C VAL A 231 31.11 24.15 9.01
N GLU A 232 31.72 23.74 7.89
CA GLU A 232 32.75 24.55 7.22
C GLU A 232 32.18 25.90 6.74
N TYR A 233 30.95 25.89 6.23
CA TYR A 233 30.29 27.11 5.77
C TYR A 233 30.03 28.12 6.91
N MET A 234 29.53 27.64 8.06
CA MET A 234 29.29 28.50 9.22
C MET A 234 30.61 29.03 9.80
N GLN A 235 31.66 28.20 9.79
CA GLN A 235 33.00 28.60 10.22
C GLN A 235 33.56 29.76 9.33
N LYS A 236 33.44 29.62 8.00
CA LYS A 236 33.86 30.70 7.07
C LYS A 236 33.13 32.03 7.27
N ILE A 237 31.86 32.01 7.66
CA ILE A 237 31.15 33.23 8.03
C ILE A 237 31.72 33.79 9.34
N ASP A 238 31.99 32.97 10.33
CA ASP A 238 32.52 33.38 11.62
C ASP A 238 33.93 33.96 11.53
N ASP A 239 34.76 33.37 10.68
CA ASP A 239 36.11 33.81 10.39
C ASP A 239 36.15 35.05 9.44
N ASN A 240 34.99 35.59 9.04
CA ASN A 240 34.84 36.69 8.08
C ASN A 240 35.44 36.41 6.69
N GLU A 241 35.63 35.13 6.31
CA GLU A 241 36.07 34.74 4.96
C GLU A 241 34.96 34.96 3.92
N ILE A 242 33.70 34.81 4.34
CA ILE A 242 32.52 35.08 3.51
C ILE A 242 31.53 35.98 4.24
N ALA A 243 30.84 36.85 3.50
CA ALA A 243 29.79 37.68 4.06
C ALA A 243 28.61 36.84 4.59
N LYS A 244 28.05 37.23 5.74
CA LYS A 244 26.85 36.60 6.28
C LYS A 244 25.69 36.70 5.28
N PRO A 245 25.10 35.59 4.83
CA PRO A 245 23.98 35.60 3.89
C PRO A 245 22.69 36.08 4.58
N GLY A 246 21.77 36.61 3.79
CA GLY A 246 20.40 36.87 4.25
C GLY A 246 19.51 35.64 4.30
N GLY A 247 18.30 35.79 4.82
CA GLY A 247 17.27 34.77 4.83
C GLY A 247 17.57 33.59 5.76
N GLN A 248 17.13 32.42 5.37
CA GLN A 248 17.16 31.20 6.21
C GLN A 248 18.56 30.86 6.74
N ILE A 249 19.58 30.94 5.90
CA ILE A 249 20.95 30.58 6.28
C ILE A 249 21.51 31.61 7.28
N GLY A 250 21.21 32.90 7.12
CA GLY A 250 21.61 33.92 8.08
C GLY A 250 20.94 33.73 9.44
N GLU A 251 19.65 33.38 9.46
CA GLU A 251 18.95 33.00 10.70
C GLU A 251 19.58 31.75 11.38
N MET A 252 19.98 30.76 10.59
CA MET A 252 20.67 29.56 11.10
C MET A 252 22.02 29.92 11.72
N TYR A 253 22.79 30.83 11.07
CA TYR A 253 24.05 31.29 11.61
C TYR A 253 23.86 32.03 12.96
N ASP A 254 22.85 32.90 13.08
CA ASP A 254 22.57 33.57 14.34
C ASP A 254 22.22 32.59 15.47
N LEU A 255 21.41 31.62 15.18
CA LEU A 255 21.04 30.56 16.13
C LEU A 255 22.24 29.70 16.56
N TRP A 256 23.17 29.45 15.66
CA TRP A 256 24.41 28.75 15.94
C TRP A 256 25.35 29.59 16.80
N LYS A 257 25.57 30.85 16.43
CA LYS A 257 26.46 31.76 17.13
C LYS A 257 26.00 32.01 18.57
N ASP A 258 24.68 32.14 18.77
CA ASP A 258 24.08 32.26 20.10
C ASP A 258 24.10 30.97 20.92
N GLY A 259 24.56 29.85 20.36
CA GLY A 259 24.62 28.52 21.02
C GLY A 259 23.28 27.90 21.39
N LYS A 260 22.19 28.42 20.84
CA LYS A 260 20.85 28.11 21.40
C LYS A 260 20.03 27.00 20.70
N ARG A 261 20.06 26.88 19.37
CA ARG A 261 19.08 26.02 18.69
C ARG A 261 19.57 25.34 17.43
N TYR A 262 20.59 25.83 16.79
CA TYR A 262 21.11 25.28 15.55
C TYR A 262 22.45 24.60 15.77
N ASP A 263 22.57 23.41 15.27
CA ASP A 263 23.81 22.63 15.30
C ASP A 263 24.14 22.20 13.86
N PRO A 264 25.16 22.79 13.23
CA PRO A 264 25.49 22.52 11.83
C PRO A 264 25.94 21.07 11.61
N GLU A 265 26.47 20.37 12.65
CA GLU A 265 26.81 18.95 12.55
C GLU A 265 25.58 18.07 12.32
N LYS A 266 24.44 18.45 12.89
CA LYS A 266 23.17 17.72 12.72
C LYS A 266 22.59 17.80 11.31
N GLN A 267 23.12 18.64 10.41
CA GLN A 267 22.68 18.70 9.01
C GLN A 267 23.01 17.42 8.22
N ASP A 268 23.88 16.58 8.75
CA ASP A 268 24.32 15.35 8.12
C ASP A 268 23.89 14.08 8.92
N PRO A 269 22.58 13.89 9.23
CA PRO A 269 22.14 12.84 10.13
C PRO A 269 22.42 11.43 9.60
N PHE A 270 22.48 11.22 8.27
CA PHE A 270 22.82 9.92 7.70
C PHE A 270 24.29 9.61 7.86
N SER A 271 25.17 10.57 7.51
CA SER A 271 26.61 10.40 7.65
C SER A 271 26.99 10.11 9.11
N ASN A 272 26.42 10.89 10.03
CA ASN A 272 26.64 10.73 11.47
C ASN A 272 26.13 9.37 11.97
N PHE A 273 24.95 8.92 11.49
CA PHE A 273 24.42 7.61 11.84
C PHE A 273 25.32 6.48 11.37
N ILE A 274 25.81 6.52 10.12
CA ILE A 274 26.71 5.51 9.54
C ILE A 274 28.03 5.48 10.34
N ALA A 275 28.62 6.64 10.63
CA ALA A 275 29.85 6.74 11.41
C ALA A 275 29.69 6.19 12.84
N ALA A 276 28.58 6.54 13.52
CA ALA A 276 28.31 6.11 14.89
C ALA A 276 27.99 4.61 15.02
N THR A 277 27.34 4.04 14.01
CA THR A 277 26.88 2.64 14.05
C THR A 277 27.81 1.65 13.36
N GLY A 278 28.76 2.12 12.54
CA GLY A 278 29.57 1.28 11.67
C GLY A 278 28.76 0.53 10.60
N ASP A 279 27.56 1.01 10.28
CA ASP A 279 26.73 0.41 9.23
C ASP A 279 27.28 0.77 7.85
N LYS A 280 26.76 0.11 6.82
CA LYS A 280 27.18 0.34 5.42
C LYS A 280 26.10 1.09 4.66
N PRO A 281 26.45 2.14 3.89
CA PRO A 281 25.50 2.79 2.99
C PRO A 281 24.86 1.82 2.00
N ASN A 282 25.63 0.84 1.52
CA ASN A 282 25.15 -0.23 0.65
C ASN A 282 24.96 -1.50 1.47
N ALA A 283 23.70 -1.79 1.79
CA ALA A 283 23.32 -2.93 2.62
C ALA A 283 22.61 -4.01 1.80
N PHE A 284 23.00 -5.26 2.04
CA PHE A 284 22.38 -6.45 1.49
C PHE A 284 22.02 -7.38 2.65
N ASN A 285 20.75 -7.78 2.69
CA ASN A 285 20.22 -8.66 3.73
C ASN A 285 19.35 -9.75 3.09
N THR A 286 19.44 -10.95 3.62
CA THR A 286 18.55 -12.06 3.27
C THR A 286 17.73 -12.44 4.50
N ASN A 287 16.52 -12.90 4.31
CA ASN A 287 15.64 -13.30 5.40
C ASN A 287 14.93 -14.63 5.14
N ILE A 288 14.63 -15.32 6.22
CA ILE A 288 13.73 -16.44 6.30
C ILE A 288 12.68 -16.10 7.35
N GLY A 289 11.41 -16.42 7.09
CA GLY A 289 10.32 -16.06 8.00
C GLY A 289 9.22 -17.09 8.05
N LEU A 290 8.43 -16.97 9.10
CA LEU A 290 7.18 -17.70 9.31
C LEU A 290 6.06 -16.69 9.43
N PHE A 291 4.87 -17.04 8.94
CA PHE A 291 3.71 -16.21 9.11
C PHE A 291 2.43 -17.02 9.32
N ALA A 292 1.50 -16.38 9.99
CA ALA A 292 0.13 -16.84 10.13
C ALA A 292 -0.82 -15.73 9.69
N GLN A 293 -1.89 -16.10 8.97
CA GLN A 293 -2.91 -15.14 8.55
C GLN A 293 -4.31 -15.70 8.62
N TYR A 294 -5.26 -14.83 8.95
CA TYR A 294 -6.68 -15.09 8.93
C TYR A 294 -7.37 -14.04 8.08
N ASP A 295 -8.09 -14.46 7.03
CA ASP A 295 -8.69 -13.55 6.05
C ASP A 295 -10.14 -13.93 5.76
N THR A 296 -11.06 -13.12 6.27
CA THR A 296 -12.50 -13.28 6.05
C THR A 296 -13.11 -12.14 5.24
N ARG A 297 -12.28 -11.26 4.67
CA ARG A 297 -12.75 -10.15 3.83
C ARG A 297 -13.59 -10.66 2.66
N ASP A 298 -14.63 -9.91 2.33
CA ASP A 298 -15.48 -10.19 1.16
C ASP A 298 -14.72 -9.95 -0.16
N VAL A 299 -13.84 -8.95 -0.19
CA VAL A 299 -12.98 -8.63 -1.34
C VAL A 299 -11.64 -8.10 -0.83
N THR A 300 -10.54 -8.48 -1.47
CA THR A 300 -9.19 -8.10 -1.04
C THR A 300 -8.89 -6.61 -1.25
N PHE A 301 -9.36 -6.01 -2.36
CA PHE A 301 -8.95 -4.66 -2.77
C PHE A 301 -9.80 -3.51 -2.19
N ASN A 302 -11.07 -3.78 -1.85
CA ASN A 302 -11.98 -2.79 -1.29
C ASN A 302 -13.02 -3.55 -0.47
N ALA A 303 -12.59 -4.01 0.68
CA ALA A 303 -13.42 -4.78 1.58
C ALA A 303 -14.55 -3.92 2.16
N SER A 304 -15.74 -4.52 2.26
CA SER A 304 -16.90 -3.90 2.91
C SER A 304 -17.26 -4.58 4.23
N LYS A 305 -16.80 -5.80 4.46
CA LYS A 305 -16.99 -6.57 5.68
C LYS A 305 -15.88 -7.61 5.84
N GLY A 306 -15.62 -7.98 7.07
CA GLY A 306 -14.69 -9.06 7.42
C GLY A 306 -13.47 -8.56 8.17
N VAL A 307 -12.55 -9.49 8.41
CA VAL A 307 -11.32 -9.27 9.17
C VAL A 307 -10.15 -9.84 8.38
N PHE A 308 -9.05 -9.12 8.40
CA PHE A 308 -7.75 -9.62 7.99
C PHE A 308 -6.76 -9.45 9.13
N VAL A 309 -6.12 -10.53 9.54
CA VAL A 309 -5.02 -10.50 10.50
C VAL A 309 -3.86 -11.25 9.91
N LYS A 310 -2.68 -10.64 9.92
CA LYS A 310 -1.43 -11.29 9.53
C LYS A 310 -0.35 -10.97 10.53
N PHE A 311 0.26 -12.01 11.09
CA PHE A 311 1.49 -11.92 11.87
C PHE A 311 2.62 -12.58 11.10
N GLU A 312 3.76 -11.90 11.00
CA GLU A 312 4.95 -12.41 10.31
C GLU A 312 6.19 -12.17 11.16
N ALA A 313 7.00 -13.19 11.34
CA ALA A 313 8.30 -13.16 12.02
C ALA A 313 9.39 -13.53 11.02
N LYS A 314 10.35 -12.63 10.82
CA LYS A 314 11.50 -12.81 9.93
C LYS A 314 12.80 -12.78 10.70
N TRP A 315 13.71 -13.65 10.33
CA TRP A 315 15.07 -13.69 10.81
C TRP A 315 16.03 -13.29 9.69
N TYR A 316 16.93 -12.37 10.00
CA TYR A 316 17.95 -11.85 9.10
C TYR A 316 19.32 -12.26 9.65
N PRO A 317 19.92 -13.36 9.19
CA PRO A 317 21.23 -13.82 9.64
C PRO A 317 22.36 -12.99 9.02
N GLU A 318 23.39 -12.69 9.80
CA GLU A 318 24.55 -11.91 9.33
C GLU A 318 25.34 -12.59 8.21
N TRP A 319 25.41 -13.92 8.22
CA TRP A 319 26.17 -14.70 7.25
C TRP A 319 25.54 -14.78 5.85
N LEU A 320 24.25 -14.40 5.71
CA LEU A 320 23.54 -14.22 4.43
C LEU A 320 23.39 -12.73 4.06
N GLY A 321 24.22 -11.86 4.59
CA GLY A 321 24.20 -10.44 4.33
C GLY A 321 25.60 -9.84 4.27
N ASN A 322 25.71 -8.55 4.01
CA ASN A 322 26.98 -7.83 3.98
C ASN A 322 27.17 -6.84 5.14
N THR A 323 26.18 -6.72 6.02
CA THR A 323 26.18 -5.72 7.10
C THR A 323 26.75 -6.25 8.40
N ARG A 324 27.03 -7.56 8.50
CA ARG A 324 27.47 -8.26 9.72
C ARG A 324 26.53 -8.01 10.91
N ARG A 325 25.21 -8.05 10.64
CA ARG A 325 24.16 -7.76 11.62
C ARG A 325 23.13 -8.86 11.60
N THR A 326 22.89 -9.47 12.75
CA THR A 326 21.77 -10.40 12.96
C THR A 326 20.64 -9.67 13.65
N PHE A 327 19.44 -9.78 13.11
CA PHE A 327 18.24 -9.20 13.71
C PHE A 327 16.98 -10.00 13.33
N GLY A 328 15.96 -9.86 14.16
CA GLY A 328 14.61 -10.35 13.89
C GLY A 328 13.68 -9.20 13.62
N ARG A 329 12.69 -9.39 12.72
CA ARG A 329 11.61 -8.42 12.47
C ARG A 329 10.27 -9.10 12.63
N PHE A 330 9.38 -8.46 13.35
CA PHE A 330 8.03 -8.93 13.65
C PHE A 330 7.04 -7.91 13.18
N THR A 331 6.09 -8.31 12.34
CA THR A 331 5.04 -7.42 11.85
C THR A 331 3.67 -8.00 12.16
N LEU A 332 2.74 -7.14 12.54
CA LEU A 332 1.33 -7.45 12.74
C LEU A 332 0.50 -6.46 11.93
N THR A 333 -0.39 -6.99 11.10
CA THR A 333 -1.44 -6.21 10.42
C THR A 333 -2.80 -6.74 10.90
N LEU A 334 -3.71 -5.84 11.25
CA LEU A 334 -5.08 -6.16 11.60
C LEU A 334 -5.99 -5.13 10.93
N ASP A 335 -6.80 -5.60 9.96
CA ASP A 335 -7.82 -4.80 9.32
C ASP A 335 -9.19 -5.34 9.70
N TYR A 336 -10.12 -4.45 10.05
CA TYR A 336 -11.50 -4.79 10.35
C TYR A 336 -12.45 -3.90 9.54
N TYR A 337 -13.43 -4.52 8.88
CA TYR A 337 -14.39 -3.82 8.04
C TYR A 337 -15.80 -4.10 8.51
N LEU A 338 -16.53 -3.04 8.80
CA LEU A 338 -17.90 -3.07 9.29
C LEU A 338 -18.80 -2.25 8.38
N LYS A 339 -19.75 -2.93 7.75
CA LYS A 339 -20.81 -2.26 7.00
C LYS A 339 -21.81 -1.63 8.00
N LEU A 340 -21.92 -0.31 7.99
CA LEU A 340 -22.81 0.42 8.91
C LEU A 340 -24.21 0.55 8.32
N TRP A 341 -24.35 1.25 7.19
CA TRP A 341 -25.60 1.44 6.45
C TRP A 341 -25.36 1.37 4.95
N LYS A 342 -26.36 1.68 4.15
CA LYS A 342 -26.26 1.62 2.68
C LYS A 342 -25.13 2.53 2.18
N GLY A 343 -24.10 1.92 1.60
CA GLY A 343 -22.95 2.63 1.03
C GLY A 343 -21.89 3.06 2.06
N ALA A 344 -22.11 2.84 3.38
CA ALA A 344 -21.16 3.18 4.43
C ALA A 344 -20.39 1.97 4.95
N VAL A 345 -19.07 2.11 5.05
CA VAL A 345 -18.17 1.13 5.65
C VAL A 345 -17.25 1.85 6.63
N LEU A 346 -17.22 1.38 7.86
CA LEU A 346 -16.18 1.73 8.82
C LEU A 346 -15.06 0.72 8.68
N ALA A 347 -13.88 1.22 8.34
CA ALA A 347 -12.66 0.42 8.24
C ALA A 347 -11.71 0.82 9.37
N TYR A 348 -11.15 -0.16 10.05
CA TYR A 348 -10.13 -0.02 11.07
C TYR A 348 -8.88 -0.75 10.63
N ASP A 349 -7.72 -0.13 10.80
CA ASP A 349 -6.41 -0.70 10.54
C ASP A 349 -5.49 -0.49 11.72
N LEU A 350 -4.77 -1.54 12.10
CA LEU A 350 -3.70 -1.54 13.08
C LEU A 350 -2.48 -2.21 12.45
N TYR A 351 -1.38 -1.52 12.47
CA TYR A 351 -0.09 -2.03 12.03
C TYR A 351 0.96 -1.87 13.13
N ALA A 352 1.67 -2.93 13.41
CA ALA A 352 2.83 -2.90 14.29
C ALA A 352 4.03 -3.54 13.61
N ASP A 353 5.20 -2.92 13.79
CA ASP A 353 6.48 -3.38 13.25
C ASP A 353 7.54 -3.26 14.33
N ALA A 354 8.20 -4.36 14.65
CA ALA A 354 9.19 -4.39 15.72
C ALA A 354 10.43 -5.17 15.28
N THR A 355 11.59 -4.58 15.51
CA THR A 355 12.88 -5.22 15.26
C THR A 355 13.58 -5.54 16.58
N ALA A 356 14.05 -6.77 16.71
CA ALA A 356 14.92 -7.24 17.80
C ALA A 356 16.35 -7.35 17.28
N GLY A 357 17.31 -6.84 18.03
CA GLY A 357 18.71 -6.75 17.59
C GLY A 357 19.05 -5.40 16.96
N THR A 358 20.02 -5.38 16.06
CA THR A 358 20.49 -4.17 15.41
C THR A 358 20.25 -4.26 13.91
N PRO A 359 19.16 -3.69 13.40
CA PRO A 359 18.85 -3.72 11.95
C PRO A 359 19.80 -2.80 11.18
N SER A 360 19.97 -3.07 9.88
CA SER A 360 20.59 -2.14 8.96
C SER A 360 19.77 -0.85 8.84
N TRP A 361 20.40 0.27 8.53
CA TRP A 361 19.80 1.61 8.53
C TRP A 361 18.46 1.72 7.77
N HIS A 362 18.29 0.97 6.68
CA HIS A 362 17.09 0.99 5.85
C HIS A 362 15.97 0.08 6.38
N MET A 363 16.28 -0.80 7.33
CA MET A 363 15.36 -1.79 7.89
C MET A 363 14.60 -1.31 9.14
N TYR A 364 14.91 -0.11 9.64
CA TYR A 364 14.13 0.50 10.71
C TYR A 364 12.68 0.72 10.26
N ALA A 365 11.73 0.50 11.15
CA ALA A 365 10.32 0.74 10.90
C ALA A 365 10.08 2.24 10.62
N LYS A 366 9.37 2.55 9.54
CA LYS A 366 9.16 3.90 9.03
C LYS A 366 7.69 4.28 9.17
N MET A 367 7.41 5.42 9.78
CA MET A 367 6.09 5.99 9.85
C MET A 367 5.79 6.87 8.63
N GLY A 368 4.52 6.92 8.24
CA GLY A 368 4.03 7.77 7.16
C GLY A 368 3.94 7.07 5.82
N GLY A 369 3.56 7.83 4.81
CA GLY A 369 3.42 7.34 3.45
C GLY A 369 2.01 7.44 2.89
N MET A 370 1.70 6.55 1.95
CA MET A 370 0.45 6.61 1.20
C MET A 370 -0.70 5.82 1.84
N GLU A 371 -0.40 4.88 2.72
CA GLU A 371 -1.38 3.95 3.30
C GLU A 371 -1.78 4.37 4.71
N ARG A 372 -0.80 4.59 5.58
CA ARG A 372 -0.97 4.94 7.00
C ARG A 372 -0.32 6.27 7.30
N MET A 373 -0.78 6.93 8.37
CA MET A 373 -0.26 8.24 8.79
C MET A 373 -0.08 9.21 7.60
N ARG A 374 -1.08 9.21 6.71
CA ARG A 374 -1.11 10.04 5.50
C ARG A 374 -1.00 11.52 5.88
N GLY A 375 -0.07 12.25 5.28
CA GLY A 375 0.29 13.62 5.69
C GLY A 375 1.66 13.72 6.34
N TYR A 376 2.28 12.60 6.72
CA TYR A 376 3.68 12.54 7.14
C TYR A 376 4.57 12.08 5.99
N TYR A 377 5.74 12.70 5.88
CA TYR A 377 6.80 12.22 4.98
C TYR A 377 7.24 10.82 5.43
N GLU A 378 7.26 9.85 4.52
CA GLU A 378 7.64 8.47 4.84
C GLU A 378 9.06 8.39 5.37
N GLY A 379 9.20 7.89 6.59
CA GLY A 379 10.47 7.70 7.25
C GLY A 379 11.08 8.96 7.87
N ARG A 380 10.34 10.09 7.99
CA ARG A 380 10.73 11.19 8.86
C ARG A 380 10.86 10.72 10.31
N TYR A 381 9.90 9.92 10.75
CA TYR A 381 9.95 9.21 12.02
C TYR A 381 10.23 7.74 11.73
N ARG A 382 11.35 7.24 12.24
CA ARG A 382 11.74 5.83 12.10
C ARG A 382 12.45 5.36 13.34
N ASP A 383 12.21 4.12 13.75
CA ASP A 383 12.91 3.51 14.87
C ASP A 383 12.80 1.97 14.80
N LYS A 384 13.31 1.26 15.78
CA LYS A 384 13.24 -0.21 15.90
C LYS A 384 11.82 -0.74 16.05
N ARG A 385 10.88 0.10 16.53
CA ARG A 385 9.48 -0.27 16.75
C ARG A 385 8.57 0.82 16.28
N LEU A 386 7.45 0.42 15.73
CA LEU A 386 6.39 1.29 15.20
C LEU A 386 5.05 0.68 15.56
N ILE A 387 4.10 1.52 15.91
CA ILE A 387 2.68 1.20 15.93
C ILE A 387 1.93 2.31 15.22
N GLU A 388 1.02 1.94 14.32
CA GLU A 388 0.12 2.85 13.61
C GLU A 388 -1.28 2.28 13.68
N THR A 389 -2.25 3.15 13.87
CA THR A 389 -3.67 2.78 13.84
C THR A 389 -4.48 3.86 13.15
N GLN A 390 -5.53 3.46 12.44
CA GLN A 390 -6.44 4.42 11.81
C GLN A 390 -7.86 3.88 11.71
N PHE A 391 -8.81 4.82 11.77
CA PHE A 391 -10.20 4.62 11.45
C PHE A 391 -10.50 5.38 10.17
N GLU A 392 -11.22 4.74 9.24
CA GLU A 392 -11.61 5.32 7.97
C GLU A 392 -13.10 5.07 7.74
N LEU A 393 -13.88 6.14 7.61
CA LEU A 393 -15.29 6.07 7.22
C LEU A 393 -15.38 6.29 5.71
N ARG A 394 -15.78 5.25 5.00
CA ARG A 394 -16.01 5.25 3.55
C ARG A 394 -17.49 5.37 3.27
N GLN A 395 -17.92 6.39 2.55
CA GLN A 395 -19.32 6.58 2.15
C GLN A 395 -19.45 6.65 0.62
N LYS A 396 -20.13 5.68 0.05
CA LYS A 396 -20.57 5.73 -1.35
C LYS A 396 -21.77 6.68 -1.45
N ILE A 397 -21.63 7.75 -2.23
CA ILE A 397 -22.67 8.79 -2.35
C ILE A 397 -23.59 8.49 -3.53
N TYR A 398 -23.02 8.33 -4.72
CA TYR A 398 -23.79 8.16 -5.94
C TYR A 398 -23.07 7.29 -6.96
N ARG A 399 -23.71 6.24 -7.46
CA ARG A 399 -23.17 5.31 -8.47
C ARG A 399 -21.73 4.86 -8.18
N ARG A 400 -20.73 5.52 -8.81
CA ARG A 400 -19.29 5.23 -8.71
C ARG A 400 -18.54 6.21 -7.83
N HIS A 401 -19.25 7.17 -7.20
CA HIS A 401 -18.64 8.25 -6.44
C HIS A 401 -18.79 8.02 -4.94
N GLY A 402 -17.74 8.26 -4.20
CA GLY A 402 -17.69 8.15 -2.74
C GLY A 402 -16.76 9.18 -2.12
N ILE A 403 -16.91 9.37 -0.84
CA ILE A 403 -16.03 10.19 0.00
C ILE A 403 -15.52 9.35 1.16
N VAL A 404 -14.42 9.79 1.70
CA VAL A 404 -13.75 9.15 2.82
C VAL A 404 -13.28 10.21 3.80
N GLY A 405 -13.41 9.93 5.08
CA GLY A 405 -12.75 10.67 6.15
C GLY A 405 -12.00 9.70 7.04
N TRP A 406 -10.82 10.10 7.52
CA TRP A 406 -10.03 9.26 8.43
C TRP A 406 -9.36 10.06 9.53
N ILE A 407 -9.08 9.35 10.61
CA ILE A 407 -8.20 9.77 11.69
C ILE A 407 -7.32 8.60 12.08
N GLY A 408 -6.06 8.88 12.36
CA GLY A 408 -5.09 7.88 12.79
C GLY A 408 -4.09 8.44 13.77
N GLY A 409 -3.41 7.54 14.45
CA GLY A 409 -2.34 7.83 15.37
C GLY A 409 -1.20 6.83 15.22
N GLY A 410 0.02 7.27 15.50
CA GLY A 410 1.17 6.39 15.42
C GLY A 410 2.32 6.88 16.27
N GLN A 411 3.23 5.97 16.58
CA GLN A 411 4.42 6.24 17.36
C GLN A 411 5.56 5.31 16.97
N VAL A 412 6.78 5.86 16.95
CA VAL A 412 8.02 5.10 16.85
C VAL A 412 8.77 5.14 18.18
N TRP A 413 9.47 4.05 18.51
CA TRP A 413 10.30 3.96 19.72
C TRP A 413 11.34 2.83 19.61
N GLY A 414 12.33 2.86 20.48
CA GLY A 414 13.41 1.86 20.53
C GLY A 414 14.76 2.47 20.82
N THR A 415 15.11 3.54 20.13
CA THR A 415 16.16 4.49 20.49
C THR A 415 15.68 5.34 21.67
N ASP A 416 14.51 5.96 21.50
CA ASP A 416 13.79 6.63 22.57
C ASP A 416 12.85 5.64 23.29
N ARG A 417 12.51 5.93 24.56
CA ARG A 417 11.50 5.16 25.29
C ARG A 417 10.09 5.47 24.77
N PHE A 418 9.21 4.48 24.83
CA PHE A 418 7.79 4.70 24.57
C PHE A 418 7.21 5.73 25.56
N ARG A 419 6.55 6.75 25.05
CA ARG A 419 5.83 7.79 25.83
C ARG A 419 4.57 8.17 25.08
N TRP A 420 3.42 8.13 25.75
CA TRP A 420 2.15 8.53 25.13
C TRP A 420 2.16 9.96 24.55
N GLY A 421 2.92 10.88 25.16
CA GLY A 421 3.09 12.24 24.65
C GLY A 421 3.86 12.37 23.31
N ASN A 422 4.46 11.28 22.84
CA ASN A 422 5.13 11.23 21.56
C ASN A 422 4.23 10.67 20.43
N THR A 423 2.96 10.41 20.74
CA THR A 423 1.99 9.94 19.73
C THR A 423 1.70 11.05 18.75
N LEU A 424 1.85 10.73 17.48
CA LEU A 424 1.58 11.61 16.36
C LEU A 424 0.19 11.31 15.81
N CYS A 425 -0.53 12.35 15.37
CA CYS A 425 -1.87 12.23 14.81
C CYS A 425 -1.87 12.57 13.32
N SER A 426 -2.64 11.84 12.54
CA SER A 426 -2.93 12.09 11.14
C SER A 426 -4.43 12.08 10.92
N PHE A 427 -4.95 13.01 10.13
CA PHE A 427 -6.34 13.02 9.74
C PHE A 427 -6.49 13.59 8.33
N GLY A 428 -7.62 13.35 7.72
CA GLY A 428 -7.85 13.86 6.38
C GLY A 428 -9.16 13.43 5.78
N CYS A 429 -9.34 13.82 4.54
CA CYS A 429 -10.49 13.46 3.73
C CYS A 429 -10.06 13.11 2.31
N GLY A 430 -10.92 12.38 1.62
CA GLY A 430 -10.63 11.96 0.27
C GLY A 430 -11.87 11.69 -0.55
N TYR A 431 -11.66 11.62 -1.85
CA TYR A 431 -12.65 11.27 -2.84
C TYR A 431 -12.31 9.91 -3.45
N ARG A 432 -13.36 9.13 -3.75
CA ARG A 432 -13.25 7.81 -4.37
C ARG A 432 -14.06 7.78 -5.66
N PHE A 433 -13.43 7.24 -6.69
CA PHE A 433 -14.09 6.94 -7.95
C PHE A 433 -13.89 5.46 -8.31
N GLU A 434 -14.97 4.69 -8.27
CA GLU A 434 -14.97 3.27 -8.66
C GLU A 434 -14.89 3.16 -10.19
N PHE A 435 -13.68 2.96 -10.73
CA PHE A 435 -13.48 2.86 -12.17
C PHE A 435 -13.72 1.43 -12.69
N LYS A 436 -13.48 0.41 -11.86
CA LYS A 436 -13.78 -1.01 -12.09
C LYS A 436 -14.45 -1.55 -10.84
N ASN A 437 -15.23 -2.64 -10.97
CA ASN A 437 -15.90 -3.25 -9.82
C ASN A 437 -14.92 -3.51 -8.67
N LYS A 438 -15.16 -2.88 -7.53
CA LYS A 438 -14.33 -2.96 -6.31
C LYS A 438 -12.89 -2.41 -6.46
N MET A 439 -12.60 -1.65 -7.51
CA MET A 439 -11.33 -0.95 -7.67
C MET A 439 -11.57 0.55 -7.74
N ASN A 440 -10.97 1.28 -6.82
CA ASN A 440 -11.15 2.72 -6.70
C ASN A 440 -9.89 3.50 -7.15
N ILE A 441 -10.13 4.62 -7.79
CA ILE A 441 -9.18 5.73 -7.83
C ILE A 441 -9.44 6.57 -6.58
N ARG A 442 -8.40 6.90 -5.84
CA ARG A 442 -8.51 7.76 -4.67
C ARG A 442 -7.74 9.05 -4.84
N LEU A 443 -8.34 10.12 -4.33
CA LEU A 443 -7.75 11.42 -4.14
C LEU A 443 -7.85 11.73 -2.65
N ASP A 444 -6.73 11.77 -1.96
CA ASP A 444 -6.68 12.02 -0.52
C ASP A 444 -5.91 13.31 -0.23
N TYR A 445 -6.37 14.06 0.75
CA TYR A 445 -5.63 15.15 1.35
C TYR A 445 -5.49 14.89 2.85
N GLY A 446 -4.26 14.63 3.28
CA GLY A 446 -3.91 14.30 4.65
C GLY A 446 -3.14 15.41 5.34
N TRP A 447 -3.43 15.62 6.61
CA TRP A 447 -2.68 16.47 7.51
C TRP A 447 -1.96 15.62 8.54
N GLY A 448 -0.71 15.95 8.79
CA GLY A 448 0.15 15.29 9.77
C GLY A 448 0.90 16.30 10.63
N ASN A 449 2.21 16.12 10.75
CA ASN A 449 3.06 17.05 11.48
C ASN A 449 3.12 18.41 10.78
N PHE A 450 2.88 19.47 11.53
CA PHE A 450 2.89 20.84 11.00
C PHE A 450 4.29 21.47 10.97
N GLY A 451 5.34 20.72 11.25
CA GLY A 451 6.70 21.24 11.37
C GLY A 451 6.85 22.20 12.57
N ASN A 452 8.06 22.56 12.88
CA ASN A 452 8.33 23.58 13.89
C ASN A 452 8.57 24.95 13.19
N ARG A 453 7.56 25.81 13.18
CA ARG A 453 7.64 27.14 12.52
C ARG A 453 8.72 28.04 13.11
N ASN A 454 9.16 27.75 14.33
CA ASN A 454 10.21 28.50 15.01
C ASN A 454 11.62 28.09 14.56
N LEU A 455 11.74 27.00 13.77
CA LEU A 455 13.00 26.52 13.24
C LEU A 455 13.09 26.82 11.74
N PRO A 456 14.08 27.57 11.27
CA PRO A 456 14.20 27.95 9.85
C PRO A 456 14.24 26.74 8.92
N TRP A 457 14.84 25.64 9.34
CA TRP A 457 14.97 24.41 8.55
C TRP A 457 13.74 23.51 8.57
N ASP A 458 12.78 23.71 9.50
CA ASP A 458 11.57 22.86 9.66
C ASP A 458 10.25 23.64 9.56
N ARG A 459 10.20 24.68 8.75
CA ARG A 459 8.99 25.51 8.55
C ARG A 459 7.93 24.86 7.68
N LYS A 460 8.25 23.76 6.98
CA LYS A 460 7.35 23.10 6.05
C LYS A 460 6.31 22.28 6.81
N ARG A 461 5.04 22.50 6.48
CA ARG A 461 3.93 21.68 6.98
C ARG A 461 3.98 20.31 6.35
N SER A 462 3.77 19.27 7.14
CA SER A 462 3.52 17.92 6.64
C SER A 462 2.04 17.79 6.28
N SER A 463 1.71 18.09 5.04
CA SER A 463 0.45 17.72 4.43
C SER A 463 0.76 17.03 3.11
N ALA A 464 -0.03 16.05 2.76
CA ALA A 464 0.15 15.31 1.52
C ALA A 464 -1.14 15.28 0.72
N PHE A 465 -1.02 15.61 -0.56
CA PHE A 465 -2.02 15.28 -1.55
C PHE A 465 -1.59 13.98 -2.22
N LEU A 466 -2.49 13.01 -2.25
CA LEU A 466 -2.24 11.66 -2.75
C LEU A 466 -3.26 11.32 -3.83
N PHE A 467 -2.78 10.84 -4.97
CA PHE A 467 -3.59 10.34 -6.05
C PHE A 467 -3.10 8.96 -6.47
N THR A 468 -3.94 7.94 -6.37
CA THR A 468 -3.55 6.55 -6.68
C THR A 468 -4.75 5.67 -6.99
N ALA A 469 -4.49 4.52 -7.63
CA ALA A 469 -5.49 3.53 -7.98
C ALA A 469 -5.47 2.35 -7.00
N SER A 470 -5.87 2.58 -5.75
CA SER A 470 -6.02 1.54 -4.70
C SER A 470 -6.74 2.12 -3.50
N GLU A 471 -7.20 1.30 -2.56
CA GLU A 471 -7.55 1.76 -1.22
C GLU A 471 -6.30 1.86 -0.32
N ALA A 472 -6.46 2.47 0.85
CA ALA A 472 -5.35 2.64 1.77
C ALA A 472 -4.96 1.31 2.44
N PHE A 473 -5.96 0.46 2.74
CA PHE A 473 -5.79 -0.87 3.35
C PHE A 473 -7.02 -1.74 3.10
#